data_5ff88de711ba527114a8059fb3d9724d
#
_entry.id   5ff88de711ba527114a8059fb3d9724d
#
_cell.length_a   1.000
_cell.length_b   1.000
_cell.length_c   1.000
_cell.angle_alpha   90.00
_cell.angle_beta   90.00
_cell.angle_gamma   90.00
#
_symmetry.space_group_name_H-M   'P 1'
#
loop_
_entity.id
_entity.type
_entity.pdbx_description
1 polymer ?
#
loop_
_entity_poly.entity_id
_entity_poly.type
_entity_poly.pdbx_seq_one_letter_code
_entity_poly.pdbx_strand_id
1 'polypeptide(L)'
;MIAHAIFFYVFSIIAVISAIMVTVSKNTVHSVFFLILDFISISCLFIMIGAEFLGMIMLIVYVGAVAVLFLFVVMMLNVAQQKNQWFYSEATSGHIPIGLIISTIIFFELIIVVGGWKYKPEL
;
A
#
# COMPACT_ATOMS: atom_id res chain seq x y z
N MET A 1 -15.02 -23.06 6.34
CA MET A 1 -15.23 -21.83 7.14
C MET A 1 -13.97 -21.41 7.84
N ILE A 2 -13.38 -22.29 8.64
CA ILE A 2 -12.18 -21.92 9.38
C ILE A 2 -11.02 -21.68 8.42
N ALA A 3 -10.90 -22.51 7.39
CA ALA A 3 -9.82 -22.33 6.42
C ALA A 3 -9.94 -20.99 5.71
N HIS A 4 -11.16 -20.59 5.38
CA HIS A 4 -11.39 -19.32 4.71
C HIS A 4 -10.94 -18.15 5.60
N ALA A 5 -11.25 -18.22 6.88
CA ALA A 5 -10.86 -17.18 7.82
C ALA A 5 -9.35 -17.13 7.98
N ILE A 6 -8.69 -18.28 8.00
CA ILE A 6 -7.25 -18.33 8.15
C ILE A 6 -6.58 -17.69 6.93
N PHE A 7 -7.03 -18.03 5.74
CA PHE A 7 -6.47 -17.43 4.53
C PHE A 7 -6.71 -15.93 4.49
N PHE A 8 -7.88 -15.49 4.93
CA PHE A 8 -8.17 -14.07 4.97
C PHE A 8 -7.16 -13.33 5.86
N TYR A 9 -6.95 -13.83 7.06
CA TYR A 9 -6.02 -13.18 7.98
C TYR A 9 -4.59 -13.21 7.45
N VAL A 10 -4.19 -14.32 6.85
CA VAL A 10 -2.83 -14.43 6.31
C VAL A 10 -2.61 -13.38 5.22
N PHE A 11 -3.53 -13.30 4.27
CA PHE A 11 -3.37 -12.33 3.19
C PHE A 11 -3.49 -10.90 3.70
N SER A 12 -4.32 -10.66 4.69
CA SER A 12 -4.44 -9.31 5.26
C SER A 12 -3.14 -8.89 5.93
N ILE A 13 -2.54 -9.79 6.69
CA ILE A 13 -1.29 -9.48 7.36
C ILE A 13 -0.19 -9.22 6.34
N ILE A 14 -0.12 -10.05 5.31
CA ILE A 14 0.88 -9.86 4.27
C ILE A 14 0.68 -8.51 3.60
N ALA A 15 -0.56 -8.15 3.30
CA ALA A 15 -0.85 -6.88 2.65
C ALA A 15 -0.43 -5.70 3.51
N VAL A 16 -0.74 -5.74 4.81
CA VAL A 16 -0.39 -4.64 5.71
C VAL A 16 1.11 -4.53 5.85
N ILE A 17 1.79 -5.66 6.05
CA ILE A 17 3.24 -5.65 6.22
C ILE A 17 3.91 -5.16 4.94
N SER A 18 3.44 -5.61 3.80
CA SER A 18 4.00 -5.17 2.52
C SER A 18 3.83 -3.68 2.33
N ALA A 19 2.65 -3.15 2.67
CA ALA A 19 2.40 -1.73 2.55
C ALA A 19 3.33 -0.92 3.44
N ILE A 20 3.56 -1.39 4.65
CA ILE A 20 4.49 -0.71 5.55
C ILE A 20 5.90 -0.76 4.99
N MET A 21 6.29 -1.90 4.44
CA MET A 21 7.63 -2.04 3.90
C MET A 21 7.83 -1.17 2.67
N VAL A 22 6.77 -0.92 1.90
CA VAL A 22 6.88 -0.01 0.76
C VAL A 22 7.31 1.37 1.20
N THR A 23 6.74 1.85 2.30
CA THR A 23 7.06 3.20 2.79
C THR A 23 8.38 3.26 3.53
N VAL A 24 8.76 2.18 4.21
CA VAL A 24 9.95 2.17 5.05
C VAL A 24 11.21 1.85 4.26
N SER A 25 11.07 1.10 3.17
CA SER A 25 12.22 0.62 2.42
C SER A 25 13.01 1.80 1.84
N LYS A 26 14.33 1.74 2.00
CA LYS A 26 15.21 2.78 1.49
C LYS A 26 15.51 2.60 0.01
N ASN A 27 15.54 1.34 -0.42
CA ASN A 27 15.85 1.03 -1.81
C ASN A 27 14.55 1.07 -2.62
N THR A 28 14.54 1.92 -3.66
CA THR A 28 13.33 2.10 -4.45
C THR A 28 12.90 0.82 -5.16
N VAL A 29 13.88 0.01 -5.60
CA VAL A 29 13.56 -1.24 -6.27
C VAL A 29 12.87 -2.20 -5.30
N HIS A 30 13.38 -2.27 -4.08
CA HIS A 30 12.75 -3.12 -3.06
C HIS A 30 11.33 -2.63 -2.73
N SER A 31 11.16 -1.32 -2.71
CA SER A 31 9.82 -0.77 -2.46
C SER A 31 8.83 -1.23 -3.53
N VAL A 32 9.25 -1.23 -4.79
CA VAL A 32 8.38 -1.66 -5.88
C VAL A 32 8.05 -3.14 -5.75
N PHE A 33 9.01 -3.96 -5.36
CA PHE A 33 8.75 -5.38 -5.16
C PHE A 33 7.74 -5.60 -4.04
N PHE A 34 7.85 -4.87 -2.95
CA PHE A 34 6.86 -4.97 -1.89
C PHE A 34 5.50 -4.46 -2.33
N LEU A 35 5.50 -3.46 -3.20
CA LEU A 35 4.24 -2.97 -3.77
C LEU A 35 3.56 -4.04 -4.61
N ILE A 36 4.34 -4.77 -5.40
CA ILE A 36 3.81 -5.87 -6.20
C ILE A 36 3.21 -6.94 -5.29
N LEU A 37 3.93 -7.27 -4.23
CA LEU A 37 3.44 -8.26 -3.28
C LEU A 37 2.14 -7.81 -2.64
N ASP A 38 2.05 -6.53 -2.32
CA ASP A 38 0.85 -5.96 -1.75
C ASP A 38 -0.34 -6.08 -2.70
N PHE A 39 -0.12 -5.77 -3.97
CA PHE A 39 -1.18 -5.89 -4.97
C PHE A 39 -1.65 -7.33 -5.12
N ILE A 40 -0.72 -8.28 -5.11
CA ILE A 40 -1.09 -9.69 -5.22
C ILE A 40 -1.94 -10.10 -4.02
N SER A 41 -1.55 -9.68 -2.83
CA SER A 41 -2.30 -10.02 -1.62
C SER A 41 -3.71 -9.44 -1.66
N ILE A 42 -3.83 -8.19 -2.09
CA ILE A 42 -5.13 -7.55 -2.17
C ILE A 42 -6.00 -8.22 -3.23
N SER A 43 -5.40 -8.62 -4.34
CA SER A 43 -6.14 -9.35 -5.37
C SER A 43 -6.69 -10.66 -4.82
N CYS A 44 -5.90 -11.36 -4.04
CA CYS A 44 -6.36 -12.59 -3.43
C CYS A 44 -7.51 -12.34 -2.47
N LEU A 45 -7.46 -11.23 -1.73
CA LEU A 45 -8.54 -10.87 -0.85
C LEU A 45 -9.83 -10.59 -1.62
N PHE A 46 -9.72 -9.92 -2.76
CA PHE A 46 -10.89 -9.68 -3.60
C PHE A 46 -11.50 -10.98 -4.11
N ILE A 47 -10.65 -11.92 -4.50
CA ILE A 47 -11.13 -13.22 -4.96
C ILE A 47 -11.85 -13.95 -3.84
N MET A 48 -11.34 -13.84 -2.62
CA MET A 48 -11.97 -14.49 -1.48
C MET A 48 -13.33 -13.90 -1.14
N ILE A 49 -13.50 -12.60 -1.40
CA ILE A 49 -14.78 -11.95 -1.14
C ILE A 49 -15.83 -12.35 -2.16
N GLY A 50 -15.40 -12.86 -3.29
CA GLY A 50 -16.30 -13.21 -4.37
C GLY A 50 -16.19 -12.27 -5.56
N ALA A 51 -15.38 -11.22 -5.43
CA ALA A 51 -15.14 -10.29 -6.53
C ALA A 51 -14.02 -10.81 -7.42
N GLU A 52 -14.27 -11.93 -8.06
CA GLU A 52 -13.24 -12.62 -8.83
C GLU A 52 -12.80 -11.80 -10.03
N PHE A 53 -13.75 -11.15 -10.69
CA PHE A 53 -13.42 -10.36 -11.86
C PHE A 53 -12.52 -9.18 -11.47
N LEU A 54 -12.87 -8.50 -10.39
CA LEU A 54 -12.09 -7.37 -9.92
C LEU A 54 -10.70 -7.81 -9.48
N GLY A 55 -10.60 -8.95 -8.81
CA GLY A 55 -9.31 -9.46 -8.39
C GLY A 55 -8.42 -9.80 -9.56
N MET A 56 -8.98 -10.39 -10.60
CA MET A 56 -8.20 -10.73 -11.79
C MET A 56 -7.77 -9.48 -12.53
N ILE A 57 -8.63 -8.48 -12.59
CA ILE A 57 -8.27 -7.20 -13.22
C ILE A 57 -7.13 -6.54 -12.46
N MET A 58 -7.18 -6.59 -11.14
CA MET A 58 -6.09 -6.04 -10.34
C MET A 58 -4.77 -6.72 -10.65
N LEU A 59 -4.79 -8.04 -10.79
CA LEU A 59 -3.56 -8.75 -11.12
C LEU A 59 -3.05 -8.34 -12.48
N ILE A 60 -3.92 -8.28 -13.47
CA ILE A 60 -3.49 -8.00 -14.82
C ILE A 60 -3.04 -6.55 -14.95
N VAL A 61 -3.83 -5.62 -14.46
CA VAL A 61 -3.56 -4.20 -14.68
C VAL A 61 -2.49 -3.68 -13.71
N TYR A 62 -2.69 -3.91 -12.42
CA TYR A 62 -1.79 -3.32 -11.43
C TYR A 62 -0.46 -4.04 -11.36
N VAL A 63 -0.48 -5.36 -11.30
CA VAL A 63 0.76 -6.11 -11.22
C VAL A 63 1.45 -6.18 -12.59
N GLY A 64 0.67 -6.41 -13.62
CA GLY A 64 1.23 -6.60 -14.95
C GLY A 64 1.64 -5.33 -15.65
N ALA A 65 0.89 -4.25 -15.47
CA ALA A 65 1.17 -3.02 -16.20
C ALA A 65 1.77 -1.94 -15.29
N VAL A 66 1.06 -1.60 -14.22
CA VAL A 66 1.46 -0.45 -13.40
C VAL A 66 2.75 -0.76 -12.63
N ALA A 67 2.82 -1.90 -11.99
CA ALA A 67 4.00 -2.23 -11.21
C ALA A 67 5.22 -2.43 -12.08
N VAL A 68 5.04 -3.06 -13.23
CA VAL A 68 6.14 -3.25 -14.17
C VAL A 68 6.63 -1.90 -14.68
N LEU A 69 5.69 -0.99 -14.98
CA LEU A 69 6.08 0.34 -15.42
C LEU A 69 6.87 1.07 -14.33
N PHE A 70 6.43 0.99 -13.08
CA PHE A 70 7.16 1.58 -11.98
C PHE A 70 8.54 0.99 -11.85
N LEU A 71 8.64 -0.32 -12.00
CA LEU A 71 9.93 -0.99 -11.88
C LEU A 71 10.90 -0.49 -12.94
N PHE A 72 10.45 -0.38 -14.18
CA PHE A 72 11.30 0.14 -15.24
C PHE A 72 11.71 1.58 -14.99
N VAL A 73 10.77 2.42 -14.59
CA VAL A 73 11.07 3.82 -14.32
C VAL A 73 12.06 3.96 -13.18
N VAL A 74 11.87 3.20 -12.11
CA VAL A 74 12.76 3.25 -10.96
C VAL A 74 14.16 2.80 -11.33
N MET A 75 14.26 1.76 -12.15
CA MET A 75 15.57 1.28 -12.57
C MET A 75 16.29 2.31 -13.44
N MET A 76 15.55 3.00 -14.30
CA MET A 76 16.16 4.02 -15.14
C MET A 76 16.54 5.26 -14.34
N LEU A 77 15.81 5.54 -13.28
CA LEU A 77 16.08 6.68 -12.42
C LEU A 77 16.96 6.34 -11.25
N ASN A 78 17.58 5.18 -11.27
CA ASN A 78 18.39 4.73 -10.16
C ASN A 78 19.51 5.70 -9.81
N VAL A 79 20.02 6.41 -10.81
CA VAL A 79 21.08 7.38 -10.60
C VAL A 79 20.60 8.54 -9.71
N ALA A 80 19.31 8.83 -9.73
CA ALA A 80 18.76 9.94 -8.98
C ALA A 80 18.65 9.64 -7.47
N GLN A 81 18.90 8.43 -7.06
CA GLN A 81 18.77 8.06 -5.66
C GLN A 81 19.72 8.84 -4.75
N GLN A 82 20.88 9.17 -5.25
CA GLN A 82 21.86 9.92 -4.46
C GLN A 82 21.34 11.30 -4.14
N LYS A 83 20.66 11.93 -5.11
CA LYS A 83 20.07 13.24 -4.88
C LYS A 83 18.91 13.15 -3.90
N ASN A 84 18.18 12.05 -3.96
CA ASN A 84 17.08 11.84 -3.04
C ASN A 84 17.56 11.74 -1.62
N GLN A 85 18.74 11.16 -1.42
CA GLN A 85 19.32 11.07 -0.10
C GLN A 85 19.54 12.44 0.51
N TRP A 86 20.07 13.35 -0.30
CA TRP A 86 20.31 14.71 0.16
C TRP A 86 19.00 15.40 0.51
N PHE A 87 18.04 15.26 -0.35
CA PHE A 87 16.73 15.86 -0.14
C PHE A 87 16.04 15.26 1.09
N TYR A 88 16.16 13.97 1.22
CA TYR A 88 15.55 13.25 2.32
C TYR A 88 16.14 13.68 3.66
N SER A 89 17.45 13.83 3.68
CA SER A 89 18.14 14.27 4.88
C SER A 89 17.67 15.65 5.30
N GLU A 90 17.48 16.52 4.34
CA GLU A 90 17.04 17.87 4.64
C GLU A 90 15.61 17.89 5.18
N ALA A 91 14.77 17.02 4.63
CA ALA A 91 13.37 16.97 5.06
C ALA A 91 13.24 16.47 6.48
N THR A 92 14.16 15.62 6.93
CA THR A 92 14.07 15.05 8.27
C THR A 92 14.75 15.90 9.33
N SER A 93 15.53 16.89 8.93
CA SER A 93 16.33 17.66 9.88
C SER A 93 15.58 18.89 10.37
N GLY A 94 14.64 18.72 11.26
CA GLY A 94 14.05 19.83 11.95
C GLY A 94 12.65 20.21 11.55
N HIS A 95 12.10 19.59 10.56
CA HIS A 95 10.73 19.88 10.13
C HIS A 95 9.84 18.67 10.35
N ILE A 96 8.65 18.94 10.86
CA ILE A 96 7.65 17.90 10.95
C ILE A 96 7.27 17.49 9.53
N PRO A 97 7.37 16.20 9.19
CA PRO A 97 7.04 15.76 7.84
C PRO A 97 5.60 16.09 7.49
N ILE A 98 5.43 16.73 6.37
CA ILE A 98 4.08 17.07 5.90
C ILE A 98 3.25 15.81 5.74
N GLY A 99 3.89 14.72 5.31
CA GLY A 99 3.20 13.45 5.14
C GLY A 99 2.60 12.94 6.44
N LEU A 100 3.31 13.13 7.54
CA LEU A 100 2.80 12.69 8.83
C LEU A 100 1.54 13.45 9.21
N ILE A 101 1.54 14.76 8.97
CA ILE A 101 0.38 15.58 9.30
C ILE A 101 -0.82 15.15 8.45
N ILE A 102 -0.61 14.96 7.15
CA ILE A 102 -1.69 14.59 6.26
C ILE A 102 -2.22 13.20 6.63
N SER A 103 -1.33 12.27 6.95
CA SER A 103 -1.74 10.93 7.34
C SER A 103 -2.58 10.95 8.59
N THR A 104 -2.20 11.77 9.57
CA THR A 104 -2.95 11.88 10.81
C THR A 104 -4.35 12.43 10.55
N ILE A 105 -4.45 13.45 9.72
CA ILE A 105 -5.74 14.03 9.39
C ILE A 105 -6.65 13.01 8.72
N ILE A 106 -6.13 12.28 7.74
CA ILE A 106 -6.91 11.26 7.03
C ILE A 106 -7.32 10.14 8.00
N PHE A 107 -6.43 9.76 8.89
CA PHE A 107 -6.71 8.70 9.85
C PHE A 107 -7.87 9.09 10.76
N PHE A 108 -7.84 10.30 11.29
CA PHE A 108 -8.94 10.77 12.14
C PHE A 108 -10.24 10.88 11.37
N GLU A 109 -10.15 11.34 10.12
CA GLU A 109 -11.34 11.45 9.29
C GLU A 109 -11.98 10.08 9.08
N LEU A 110 -11.17 9.07 8.82
CA LEU A 110 -11.67 7.71 8.62
C LEU A 110 -12.31 7.18 9.91
N ILE A 111 -11.71 7.46 11.05
CA ILE A 111 -12.27 7.01 12.32
C ILE A 111 -13.63 7.65 12.56
N ILE A 112 -13.74 8.94 12.27
CA ILE A 112 -15.00 9.64 12.47
C ILE A 112 -16.09 9.09 11.56
N VAL A 113 -15.74 8.85 10.31
CA VAL A 113 -16.72 8.36 9.35
C VAL A 113 -17.20 6.95 9.73
N VAL A 114 -16.28 6.08 10.08
CA VAL A 114 -16.64 4.71 10.44
C VAL A 114 -17.43 4.71 11.76
N GLY A 115 -17.02 5.50 12.72
CA GLY A 115 -17.74 5.60 13.97
C GLY A 115 -19.12 6.18 13.79
N GLY A 116 -19.25 7.19 12.96
CA GLY A 116 -20.54 7.78 12.68
C GLY A 116 -21.48 6.81 12.00
N TRP A 117 -20.93 5.99 11.10
CA TRP A 117 -21.73 4.99 10.43
C TRP A 117 -22.26 3.96 11.40
N LYS A 118 -21.44 3.58 12.36
CA LYS A 118 -21.85 2.61 13.37
C LYS A 118 -22.99 3.11 14.21
N TYR A 119 -23.03 4.42 14.45
CA TYR A 119 -24.07 4.99 15.30
C TYR A 119 -25.37 5.23 14.57
N LYS A 120 -25.40 5.04 13.25
CA LYS A 120 -26.64 5.20 12.48
C LYS A 120 -26.93 3.94 11.70
N PRO A 121 -27.31 2.86 12.39
CA PRO A 121 -27.54 1.59 11.72
C PRO A 121 -28.80 1.58 10.85
N GLU A 122 -29.66 2.52 11.05
CA GLU A 122 -30.92 2.54 10.31
C GLU A 122 -30.76 3.07 8.88
N LEU A 123 -29.65 3.71 8.61
CA LEU A 123 -29.41 4.18 7.27
C LEU A 123 -28.76 3.12 6.42
#